data_766f7e5a6c6f557daffd502b7b644dc1
#
_entry.id   766f7e5a6c6f557daffd502b7b644dc1
#
_cell.length_a   1.000
_cell.length_b   1.000
_cell.length_c   1.000
_cell.angle_alpha   90.00
_cell.angle_beta   90.00
_cell.angle_gamma   90.00
#
_symmetry.space_group_name_H-M   'P 1'
#
loop_
_entity.id
_entity.type
_entity.pdbx_description
1 polymer ?
#
loop_
_entity_poly.entity_id
_entity_poly.type
_entity_poly.pdbx_seq_one_letter_code
_entity_poly.pdbx_strand_id
1 'polypeptide(L)'
;IFRRSRIIGRRFQIVHVMVGPETIEVTTFRGGGKVQHNEHGRIMKDNTYGSMEEDAVRRDFTCNALYYDPIRQQIIDFHHGVADIRARRLVMIGDPGSRYQEDPVRVLRAVRLSAKLGFEVERETAAPIAEYAGRLKQEPAARLFDEIMKLLFSGHALQCLAQFERLGVAAGIHPILTALQQAGKNGQGMITHALRNTDERLLAGKSVSVGFVLAAVMWPQLESCWQRNL
;
A
#
# COMPACT_ATOMS: atom_id res chain seq x y z
N ILE A 1 6.87 -11.62 -30.18
CA ILE A 1 5.57 -12.32 -30.13
C ILE A 1 4.45 -11.28 -30.08
N PHE A 2 4.55 -10.25 -29.24
CA PHE A 2 3.55 -9.18 -29.14
C PHE A 2 4.03 -7.90 -29.83
N ARG A 3 3.35 -7.46 -30.90
CA ARG A 3 3.73 -6.28 -31.67
C ARG A 3 3.61 -4.97 -30.86
N ARG A 4 2.67 -4.91 -29.91
CA ARG A 4 2.47 -3.75 -29.04
C ARG A 4 2.93 -4.09 -27.63
N SER A 5 4.24 -4.11 -27.42
CA SER A 5 4.83 -4.33 -26.11
C SER A 5 5.99 -3.39 -25.86
N ARG A 6 6.23 -3.04 -24.61
CA ARG A 6 7.39 -2.26 -24.19
C ARG A 6 7.92 -2.74 -22.85
N ILE A 7 9.23 -2.68 -22.68
CA ILE A 7 9.88 -2.99 -21.39
C ILE A 7 9.93 -1.70 -20.59
N ILE A 8 9.47 -1.78 -19.33
CA ILE A 8 9.46 -0.69 -18.36
C ILE A 8 10.27 -1.12 -17.14
N GLY A 9 10.89 -0.11 -16.49
CA GLY A 9 11.67 -0.32 -15.28
C GLY A 9 13.14 -0.64 -15.55
N ARG A 10 14.03 0.08 -14.85
CA ARG A 10 15.48 -0.14 -14.92
C ARG A 10 15.95 -1.25 -13.99
N ARG A 11 15.35 -1.34 -12.79
CA ARG A 11 15.69 -2.33 -11.76
C ARG A 11 14.92 -3.63 -11.91
N PHE A 12 13.64 -3.52 -12.20
CA PHE A 12 12.71 -4.63 -12.36
C PHE A 12 12.04 -4.46 -13.71
N GLN A 13 12.49 -5.27 -14.66
CA GLN A 13 11.91 -5.21 -15.98
C GLN A 13 10.54 -5.85 -15.98
N ILE A 14 9.55 -5.07 -16.33
CA ILE A 14 8.17 -5.50 -16.56
C ILE A 14 7.88 -5.27 -18.04
N VAL A 15 7.32 -6.24 -18.70
CA VAL A 15 6.86 -6.11 -20.09
C VAL A 15 5.39 -5.71 -20.07
N HIS A 16 5.08 -4.51 -20.51
CA HIS A 16 3.72 -4.10 -20.76
C HIS A 16 3.29 -4.59 -22.15
N VAL A 17 2.25 -5.40 -22.19
CA VAL A 17 1.62 -5.90 -23.43
C VAL A 17 0.28 -5.21 -23.57
N MET A 18 0.10 -4.45 -24.65
CA MET A 18 -1.17 -3.76 -24.93
C MET A 18 -2.10 -4.68 -25.71
N VAL A 19 -3.29 -4.97 -25.13
CA VAL A 19 -4.35 -5.78 -25.72
C VAL A 19 -5.64 -4.94 -25.75
N GLY A 20 -5.95 -4.37 -26.92
CA GLY A 20 -7.04 -3.40 -27.04
C GLY A 20 -6.80 -2.17 -26.14
N PRO A 21 -7.73 -1.78 -25.27
CA PRO A 21 -7.57 -0.68 -24.31
C PRO A 21 -6.80 -1.09 -23.05
N GLU A 22 -6.56 -2.37 -22.84
CA GLU A 22 -5.95 -2.90 -21.63
C GLU A 22 -4.44 -3.04 -21.76
N THR A 23 -3.74 -2.92 -20.63
CA THR A 23 -2.31 -3.19 -20.52
C THR A 23 -2.10 -4.35 -19.57
N ILE A 24 -1.52 -5.43 -20.09
CA ILE A 24 -1.17 -6.62 -19.30
C ILE A 24 0.30 -6.49 -18.90
N GLU A 25 0.58 -6.56 -17.61
CA GLU A 25 1.94 -6.59 -17.08
C GLU A 25 2.46 -8.03 -17.02
N VAL A 26 3.56 -8.29 -17.73
CA VAL A 26 4.22 -9.58 -17.73
C VAL A 26 5.57 -9.45 -17.06
N THR A 27 5.80 -10.24 -16.03
CA THR A 27 7.07 -10.26 -15.28
C THR A 27 7.48 -11.69 -14.98
N THR A 28 8.76 -11.89 -14.72
CA THR A 28 9.30 -13.16 -14.23
C THR A 28 9.10 -13.29 -12.72
N PHE A 29 9.07 -14.52 -12.23
CA PHE A 29 9.15 -14.77 -10.79
C PHE A 29 10.52 -14.40 -10.25
N ARG A 30 10.56 -13.85 -9.04
CA ARG A 30 11.77 -13.39 -8.38
C ARG A 30 12.18 -14.37 -7.31
N GLY A 31 13.44 -14.81 -7.36
CA GLY A 31 14.03 -15.68 -6.35
C GLY A 31 14.51 -14.94 -5.11
N GLY A 32 14.76 -15.70 -4.04
CA GLY A 32 15.32 -15.24 -2.76
C GLY A 32 16.84 -14.99 -2.78
N GLY A 33 17.44 -14.69 -3.93
CA GLY A 33 18.88 -14.45 -4.03
C GLY A 33 19.36 -13.35 -3.07
N LYS A 34 20.58 -13.48 -2.55
CA LYS A 34 21.19 -12.46 -1.67
C LYS A 34 21.14 -11.11 -2.35
N VAL A 35 20.33 -10.23 -1.78
CA VAL A 35 20.26 -8.83 -2.20
C VAL A 35 21.65 -8.23 -1.94
N GLN A 36 22.38 -7.88 -3.01
CA GLN A 36 23.64 -7.17 -2.85
C GLN A 36 23.34 -5.71 -2.54
N HIS A 37 23.62 -5.30 -1.33
CA HIS A 37 23.60 -3.91 -0.90
C HIS A 37 24.96 -3.27 -1.19
N ASN A 38 24.98 -2.01 -1.65
CA ASN A 38 26.19 -1.21 -1.63
C ASN A 38 26.46 -0.71 -0.20
N GLU A 39 27.61 -0.06 0.02
CA GLU A 39 28.04 0.52 1.32
C GLU A 39 27.03 1.51 1.93
N HIS A 40 26.03 1.94 1.14
CA HIS A 40 24.96 2.85 1.56
C HIS A 40 23.59 2.14 1.68
N GLY A 41 23.55 0.82 1.79
CA GLY A 41 22.32 0.05 1.95
C GLY A 41 21.41 0.00 0.71
N ARG A 42 21.88 0.50 -0.46
CA ARG A 42 21.13 0.43 -1.72
C ARG A 42 21.27 -0.95 -2.36
N ILE A 43 20.15 -1.57 -2.64
CA ILE A 43 20.07 -2.81 -3.41
C ILE A 43 20.63 -2.57 -4.83
N MET A 44 21.77 -3.20 -5.13
CA MET A 44 22.46 -3.06 -6.42
C MET A 44 21.98 -4.05 -7.49
N LYS A 45 21.60 -5.25 -7.11
CA LYS A 45 21.06 -6.28 -8.02
C LYS A 45 20.05 -7.14 -7.27
N ASP A 46 18.81 -7.16 -7.72
CA ASP A 46 17.74 -8.01 -7.19
C ASP A 46 16.98 -8.74 -8.34
N ASN A 47 17.65 -8.95 -9.46
CA ASN A 47 17.11 -9.66 -10.62
C ASN A 47 17.54 -11.13 -10.62
N THR A 48 17.36 -11.81 -9.49
CA THR A 48 17.51 -13.26 -9.46
C THR A 48 16.16 -13.86 -9.86
N TYR A 49 16.16 -14.58 -10.96
CA TYR A 49 14.99 -15.37 -11.35
C TYR A 49 14.77 -16.49 -10.33
N GLY A 50 13.52 -16.72 -9.99
CA GLY A 50 13.14 -17.71 -8.99
C GLY A 50 11.96 -18.54 -9.41
N SER A 51 11.58 -19.46 -8.53
CA SER A 51 10.34 -20.21 -8.65
C SER A 51 9.13 -19.34 -8.26
N MET A 52 7.94 -19.81 -8.60
CA MET A 52 6.68 -19.19 -8.16
C MET A 52 6.56 -19.16 -6.64
N GLU A 53 7.03 -20.19 -5.96
CA GLU A 53 7.02 -20.29 -4.50
C GLU A 53 7.96 -19.28 -3.86
N GLU A 54 9.18 -19.10 -4.39
CA GLU A 54 10.10 -18.08 -3.93
C GLU A 54 9.54 -16.66 -4.10
N ASP A 55 8.83 -16.39 -5.21
CA ASP A 55 8.15 -15.11 -5.43
C ASP A 55 7.02 -14.91 -4.41
N ALA A 56 6.28 -15.97 -4.07
CA ALA A 56 5.20 -15.92 -3.09
C ALA A 56 5.71 -15.54 -1.69
N VAL A 57 6.81 -16.12 -1.24
CA VAL A 57 7.45 -15.81 0.06
C VAL A 57 7.85 -14.34 0.19
N ARG A 58 8.20 -13.68 -0.92
CA ARG A 58 8.62 -12.26 -0.92
C ARG A 58 7.46 -11.27 -0.85
N ARG A 59 6.23 -11.72 -1.08
CA ARG A 59 5.05 -10.87 -1.01
C ARG A 59 4.74 -10.47 0.42
N ASP A 60 3.90 -9.47 0.57
CA ASP A 60 3.58 -8.90 1.89
C ASP A 60 2.52 -9.73 2.65
N PHE A 61 1.36 -9.95 2.04
CA PHE A 61 0.22 -10.59 2.68
C PHE A 61 -0.25 -11.81 1.90
N THR A 62 -0.76 -12.81 2.62
CA THR A 62 -1.23 -14.08 2.06
C THR A 62 -2.26 -13.90 0.95
N CYS A 63 -3.19 -12.95 1.12
CA CYS A 63 -4.21 -12.63 0.11
C CYS A 63 -3.64 -12.06 -1.20
N ASN A 64 -2.40 -11.55 -1.19
CA ASN A 64 -1.70 -11.01 -2.36
C ASN A 64 -0.72 -12.02 -2.99
N ALA A 65 -0.61 -13.23 -2.44
CA ALA A 65 0.32 -14.27 -2.88
C ALA A 65 -0.38 -15.46 -3.54
N LEU A 66 -1.50 -15.21 -4.16
CA LEU A 66 -2.25 -16.19 -4.94
C LEU A 66 -1.87 -16.09 -6.41
N TYR A 67 -1.77 -17.22 -7.07
CA TYR A 67 -1.53 -17.32 -8.50
C TYR A 67 -2.67 -18.12 -9.13
N TYR A 68 -2.95 -17.82 -10.40
CA TYR A 68 -3.96 -18.56 -11.16
C TYR A 68 -3.33 -19.14 -12.41
N ASP A 69 -3.46 -20.48 -12.57
CA ASP A 69 -3.09 -21.19 -13.80
C ASP A 69 -4.32 -21.23 -14.73
N PRO A 70 -4.34 -20.45 -15.82
CA PRO A 70 -5.49 -20.39 -16.72
C PRO A 70 -5.65 -21.67 -17.55
N ILE A 71 -4.59 -22.48 -17.72
CA ILE A 71 -4.64 -23.72 -18.48
C ILE A 71 -5.31 -24.82 -17.66
N ARG A 72 -4.90 -24.96 -16.39
CA ARG A 72 -5.46 -25.95 -15.46
C ARG A 72 -6.68 -25.43 -14.72
N GLN A 73 -6.99 -24.14 -14.84
CA GLN A 73 -8.06 -23.43 -14.11
C GLN A 73 -7.95 -23.62 -12.58
N GLN A 74 -6.73 -23.52 -12.06
CA GLN A 74 -6.42 -23.77 -10.66
C GLN A 74 -5.81 -22.56 -10.00
N ILE A 75 -6.18 -22.33 -8.73
CA ILE A 75 -5.52 -21.39 -7.85
C ILE A 75 -4.36 -22.10 -7.16
N ILE A 76 -3.18 -21.52 -7.22
CA ILE A 76 -1.98 -21.99 -6.54
C ILE A 76 -1.78 -21.09 -5.32
N ASP A 77 -1.78 -21.68 -4.15
CA ASP A 77 -1.76 -20.99 -2.85
C ASP A 77 -0.71 -21.63 -1.94
N PHE A 78 0.42 -20.95 -1.78
CA PHE A 78 1.54 -21.43 -0.94
C PHE A 78 1.41 -21.04 0.54
N HIS A 79 0.55 -20.07 0.85
CA HIS A 79 0.49 -19.43 2.17
C HIS A 79 -0.90 -19.41 2.80
N HIS A 80 -1.80 -20.26 2.35
CA HIS A 80 -3.18 -20.36 2.84
C HIS A 80 -4.02 -19.08 2.64
N GLY A 81 -3.66 -18.25 1.64
CA GLY A 81 -4.33 -16.98 1.36
C GLY A 81 -5.81 -17.13 1.03
N VAL A 82 -6.23 -18.24 0.39
CA VAL A 82 -7.66 -18.54 0.14
C VAL A 82 -8.42 -18.70 1.45
N ALA A 83 -7.84 -19.40 2.44
CA ALA A 83 -8.47 -19.58 3.75
C ALA A 83 -8.59 -18.23 4.50
N ASP A 84 -7.54 -17.40 4.45
CA ASP A 84 -7.54 -16.08 5.08
C ASP A 84 -8.54 -15.12 4.42
N ILE A 85 -8.67 -15.15 3.10
CA ILE A 85 -9.70 -14.37 2.37
C ILE A 85 -11.10 -14.79 2.81
N ARG A 86 -11.37 -16.09 2.90
CA ARG A 86 -12.67 -16.60 3.37
C ARG A 86 -12.97 -16.20 4.81
N ALA A 87 -11.93 -16.18 5.65
CA ALA A 87 -12.02 -15.74 7.05
C ALA A 87 -11.98 -14.20 7.20
N ARG A 88 -11.84 -13.44 6.10
CA ARG A 88 -11.66 -11.99 6.07
C ARG A 88 -10.52 -11.50 6.97
N ARG A 89 -9.40 -12.20 6.93
CA ARG A 89 -8.19 -11.87 7.69
C ARG A 89 -7.09 -11.36 6.76
N LEU A 90 -6.38 -10.35 7.20
CA LEU A 90 -5.14 -9.86 6.56
C LEU A 90 -3.96 -10.40 7.36
N VAL A 91 -3.24 -11.35 6.78
CA VAL A 91 -2.14 -12.09 7.41
C VAL A 91 -0.84 -11.81 6.68
N MET A 92 0.21 -11.41 7.41
CA MET A 92 1.56 -11.19 6.88
C MET A 92 2.23 -12.53 6.56
N ILE A 93 2.95 -12.58 5.44
CA ILE A 93 3.78 -13.75 5.10
C ILE A 93 5.12 -13.63 5.85
N GLY A 94 5.47 -14.68 6.62
CA GLY A 94 6.67 -14.72 7.44
C GLY A 94 6.50 -14.04 8.79
N ASP A 95 7.61 -13.77 9.49
CA ASP A 95 7.57 -13.11 10.80
C ASP A 95 7.23 -11.61 10.67
N PRO A 96 6.11 -11.13 11.22
CA PRO A 96 5.66 -9.75 11.03
C PRO A 96 6.66 -8.71 11.52
N GLY A 97 7.35 -8.95 12.64
CA GLY A 97 8.37 -8.03 13.16
C GLY A 97 9.50 -7.82 12.16
N SER A 98 10.09 -8.91 11.69
CA SER A 98 11.15 -8.88 10.67
C SER A 98 10.66 -8.21 9.37
N ARG A 99 9.45 -8.52 8.94
CA ARG A 99 8.88 -7.97 7.69
C ARG A 99 8.63 -6.46 7.76
N TYR A 100 8.16 -5.93 8.89
CA TYR A 100 8.03 -4.48 9.10
C TYR A 100 9.39 -3.81 9.29
N GLN A 101 10.37 -4.51 9.85
CA GLN A 101 11.74 -4.01 9.95
C GLN A 101 12.40 -3.87 8.58
N GLU A 102 12.23 -4.87 7.70
CA GLU A 102 12.74 -4.85 6.32
C GLU A 102 12.12 -3.71 5.50
N ASP A 103 10.82 -3.49 5.67
CA ASP A 103 10.06 -2.54 4.89
C ASP A 103 8.91 -1.92 5.73
N PRO A 104 9.17 -0.81 6.43
CA PRO A 104 8.16 -0.15 7.25
C PRO A 104 6.91 0.33 6.47
N VAL A 105 7.03 0.53 5.16
CA VAL A 105 5.90 0.94 4.31
C VAL A 105 4.78 -0.13 4.30
N ARG A 106 5.09 -1.38 4.65
CA ARG A 106 4.09 -2.43 4.84
C ARG A 106 3.04 -2.08 5.91
N VAL A 107 3.36 -1.20 6.87
CA VAL A 107 2.38 -0.66 7.83
C VAL A 107 1.27 0.09 7.10
N LEU A 108 1.60 1.00 6.19
CA LEU A 108 0.62 1.73 5.39
C LEU A 108 -0.17 0.81 4.46
N ARG A 109 0.49 -0.21 3.94
CA ARG A 109 -0.15 -1.24 3.11
C ARG A 109 -1.15 -2.08 3.90
N ALA A 110 -0.82 -2.45 5.16
CA ALA A 110 -1.74 -3.15 6.07
C ALA A 110 -2.99 -2.30 6.34
N VAL A 111 -2.81 -1.03 6.68
CA VAL A 111 -3.91 -0.07 6.87
C VAL A 111 -4.81 0.00 5.62
N ARG A 112 -4.20 0.21 4.45
CA ARG A 112 -4.94 0.35 3.20
C ARG A 112 -5.67 -0.92 2.79
N LEU A 113 -5.00 -2.07 2.85
CA LEU A 113 -5.60 -3.33 2.41
C LEU A 113 -6.69 -3.81 3.37
N SER A 114 -6.50 -3.69 4.69
CA SER A 114 -7.54 -4.03 5.66
C SER A 114 -8.80 -3.17 5.47
N ALA A 115 -8.63 -1.87 5.26
CA ALA A 115 -9.74 -0.96 4.99
C ALA A 115 -10.44 -1.29 3.65
N LYS A 116 -9.66 -1.44 2.56
CA LYS A 116 -10.20 -1.67 1.21
C LYS A 116 -10.94 -3.01 1.09
N LEU A 117 -10.43 -4.06 1.74
CA LEU A 117 -11.00 -5.40 1.68
C LEU A 117 -12.06 -5.66 2.77
N GLY A 118 -12.14 -4.77 3.77
CA GLY A 118 -12.96 -5.00 4.96
C GLY A 118 -12.45 -6.20 5.78
N PHE A 119 -11.13 -6.43 5.78
CA PHE A 119 -10.50 -7.53 6.49
C PHE A 119 -9.97 -7.06 7.85
N GLU A 120 -10.05 -7.94 8.83
CA GLU A 120 -9.37 -7.75 10.10
C GLU A 120 -7.89 -8.09 9.97
N VAL A 121 -7.02 -7.18 10.46
CA VAL A 121 -5.59 -7.50 10.54
C VAL A 121 -5.40 -8.55 11.63
N GLU A 122 -4.83 -9.68 11.24
CA GLU A 122 -4.58 -10.79 12.16
C GLU A 122 -3.70 -10.34 13.34
N ARG A 123 -3.90 -10.93 14.53
CA ARG A 123 -3.31 -10.47 15.79
C ARG A 123 -1.79 -10.38 15.77
N GLU A 124 -1.11 -11.40 15.26
CA GLU A 124 0.36 -11.42 15.19
C GLU A 124 0.88 -10.41 14.16
N THR A 125 0.14 -10.24 13.06
CA THR A 125 0.41 -9.22 12.04
C THR A 125 0.22 -7.81 12.58
N ALA A 126 -0.78 -7.58 13.43
CA ALA A 126 -1.10 -6.27 13.99
C ALA A 126 -0.16 -5.86 15.13
N ALA A 127 0.27 -6.81 15.97
CA ALA A 127 0.99 -6.54 17.21
C ALA A 127 2.23 -5.63 17.05
N PRO A 128 3.11 -5.80 16.06
CA PRO A 128 4.29 -4.96 15.92
C PRO A 128 4.03 -3.63 15.19
N ILE A 129 2.84 -3.38 14.62
CA ILE A 129 2.59 -2.20 13.79
C ILE A 129 2.92 -0.89 14.50
N ALA A 130 2.43 -0.72 15.74
CA ALA A 130 2.63 0.51 16.50
C ALA A 130 4.12 0.81 16.74
N GLU A 131 4.92 -0.22 17.03
CA GLU A 131 6.36 -0.12 17.23
C GLU A 131 7.07 0.31 15.93
N TYR A 132 6.77 -0.37 14.82
CA TYR A 132 7.48 -0.14 13.55
C TYR A 132 6.96 1.07 12.77
N ALA A 133 5.77 1.59 13.09
CA ALA A 133 5.22 2.77 12.43
C ALA A 133 6.14 4.00 12.53
N GLY A 134 6.88 4.16 13.63
CA GLY A 134 7.85 5.23 13.81
C GLY A 134 8.98 5.23 12.78
N ARG A 135 9.35 4.07 12.24
CA ARG A 135 10.41 3.90 11.22
C ARG A 135 10.02 4.44 9.86
N LEU A 136 8.73 4.66 9.59
CA LEU A 136 8.25 5.32 8.37
C LEU A 136 8.92 6.69 8.14
N LYS A 137 9.33 7.38 9.20
CA LYS A 137 10.06 8.67 9.08
C LYS A 137 11.41 8.56 8.35
N GLN A 138 11.98 7.37 8.30
CA GLN A 138 13.28 7.10 7.68
C GLN A 138 13.14 6.71 6.19
N GLU A 139 11.91 6.47 5.74
CA GLU A 139 11.64 6.10 4.35
C GLU A 139 11.73 7.32 3.42
N PRO A 140 12.13 7.12 2.16
CA PRO A 140 12.16 8.21 1.17
C PRO A 140 10.78 8.87 1.03
N ALA A 141 10.73 10.20 1.09
CA ALA A 141 9.49 10.98 1.04
C ALA A 141 8.61 10.64 -0.19
N ALA A 142 9.23 10.42 -1.35
CA ALA A 142 8.51 10.03 -2.57
C ALA A 142 7.78 8.69 -2.41
N ARG A 143 8.42 7.71 -1.74
CA ARG A 143 7.82 6.40 -1.50
C ARG A 143 6.65 6.47 -0.53
N LEU A 144 6.80 7.24 0.54
CA LEU A 144 5.70 7.50 1.49
C LEU A 144 4.55 8.22 0.79
N PHE A 145 4.85 9.24 0.00
CA PHE A 145 3.84 9.98 -0.74
C PHE A 145 3.04 9.08 -1.68
N ASP A 146 3.70 8.18 -2.42
CA ASP A 146 3.03 7.23 -3.30
C ASP A 146 2.06 6.31 -2.55
N GLU A 147 2.44 5.78 -1.38
CA GLU A 147 1.54 4.94 -0.58
C GLU A 147 0.41 5.75 0.07
N ILE A 148 0.66 6.99 0.49
CA ILE A 148 -0.38 7.91 0.99
C ILE A 148 -1.39 8.21 -0.13
N MET A 149 -0.93 8.45 -1.36
CA MET A 149 -1.83 8.66 -2.50
C MET A 149 -2.67 7.42 -2.78
N LYS A 150 -2.09 6.23 -2.79
CA LYS A 150 -2.84 4.97 -2.95
C LYS A 150 -3.89 4.76 -1.85
N LEU A 151 -3.61 5.22 -0.64
CA LEU A 151 -4.55 5.18 0.48
C LEU A 151 -5.70 6.16 0.27
N LEU A 152 -5.40 7.43 -0.04
CA LEU A 152 -6.38 8.49 -0.25
C LEU A 152 -7.30 8.21 -1.45
N PHE A 153 -6.78 7.54 -2.47
CA PHE A 153 -7.52 7.20 -3.69
C PHE A 153 -7.90 5.71 -3.78
N SER A 154 -8.02 5.04 -2.64
CA SER A 154 -8.46 3.64 -2.57
C SER A 154 -9.97 3.46 -2.73
N GLY A 155 -10.77 4.52 -2.62
CA GLY A 155 -12.22 4.47 -2.43
C GLY A 155 -12.64 4.11 -1.00
N HIS A 156 -11.69 4.07 -0.07
CA HIS A 156 -11.88 3.69 1.34
C HIS A 156 -11.02 4.55 2.28
N ALA A 157 -10.77 5.81 1.94
CA ALA A 157 -9.89 6.69 2.69
C ALA A 157 -10.37 6.90 4.14
N LEU A 158 -11.68 7.06 4.36
CA LEU A 158 -12.24 7.19 5.69
C LEU A 158 -12.04 5.94 6.55
N GLN A 159 -12.20 4.75 5.96
CA GLN A 159 -11.93 3.48 6.63
C GLN A 159 -10.44 3.33 6.96
N CYS A 160 -9.55 3.82 6.07
CA CYS A 160 -8.12 3.85 6.35
C CYS A 160 -7.79 4.72 7.58
N LEU A 161 -8.47 5.88 7.76
CA LEU A 161 -8.27 6.71 8.95
C LEU A 161 -8.67 5.97 10.24
N ALA A 162 -9.79 5.25 10.23
CA ALA A 162 -10.20 4.42 11.36
C ALA A 162 -9.18 3.30 11.66
N GLN A 163 -8.58 2.70 10.63
CA GLN A 163 -7.54 1.69 10.81
C GLN A 163 -6.24 2.26 11.38
N PHE A 164 -5.84 3.50 11.05
CA PHE A 164 -4.70 4.15 11.71
C PHE A 164 -4.85 4.20 13.21
N GLU A 165 -6.03 4.59 13.70
CA GLU A 165 -6.32 4.67 15.13
C GLU A 165 -6.34 3.28 15.76
N ARG A 166 -7.04 2.33 15.15
CA ARG A 166 -7.17 0.95 15.63
C ARG A 166 -5.82 0.23 15.74
N LEU A 167 -4.93 0.45 14.78
CA LEU A 167 -3.61 -0.19 14.71
C LEU A 167 -2.52 0.60 15.46
N GLY A 168 -2.86 1.70 16.13
CA GLY A 168 -1.92 2.48 16.93
C GLY A 168 -0.83 3.19 16.12
N VAL A 169 -1.09 3.50 14.85
CA VAL A 169 -0.14 4.24 14.02
C VAL A 169 -0.10 5.69 14.45
N ALA A 170 1.00 6.12 15.06
CA ALA A 170 1.16 7.44 15.64
C ALA A 170 1.07 8.57 14.60
N ALA A 171 0.63 9.75 15.05
CA ALA A 171 0.74 10.98 14.28
C ALA A 171 2.21 11.46 14.15
N GLY A 172 2.48 12.37 13.21
CA GLY A 172 3.81 12.98 13.07
C GLY A 172 4.80 12.19 12.21
N ILE A 173 4.32 11.17 11.47
CA ILE A 173 5.14 10.42 10.50
C ILE A 173 5.33 11.24 9.22
N HIS A 174 4.25 11.83 8.72
CA HIS A 174 4.23 12.63 7.51
C HIS A 174 3.18 13.74 7.66
N PRO A 175 3.40 14.99 7.18
CA PRO A 175 2.45 16.09 7.36
C PRO A 175 1.03 15.78 6.90
N ILE A 176 0.87 15.15 5.74
CA ILE A 176 -0.44 14.74 5.21
C ILE A 176 -1.12 13.73 6.16
N LEU A 177 -0.40 12.70 6.62
CA LEU A 177 -0.96 11.70 7.54
C LEU A 177 -1.36 12.34 8.87
N THR A 178 -0.56 13.29 9.37
CA THR A 178 -0.87 14.03 10.61
C THR A 178 -2.16 14.84 10.44
N ALA A 179 -2.30 15.57 9.33
CA ALA A 179 -3.51 16.33 9.03
C ALA A 179 -4.75 15.44 8.95
N LEU A 180 -4.61 14.28 8.28
CA LEU A 180 -5.68 13.29 8.15
C LEU A 180 -6.11 12.71 9.50
N GLN A 181 -5.17 12.34 10.35
CA GLN A 181 -5.45 11.79 11.68
C GLN A 181 -6.10 12.81 12.62
N GLN A 182 -5.70 14.08 12.52
CA GLN A 182 -6.35 15.17 13.27
C GLN A 182 -7.79 15.41 12.82
N ALA A 183 -8.05 15.34 11.51
CA ALA A 183 -9.40 15.47 10.96
C ALA A 183 -10.31 14.31 11.37
N GLY A 184 -9.80 13.09 11.44
CA GLY A 184 -10.55 11.90 11.86
C GLY A 184 -11.15 12.04 13.27
N LYS A 185 -10.42 12.69 14.18
CA LYS A 185 -10.88 12.93 15.57
C LYS A 185 -12.08 13.89 15.66
N ASN A 186 -12.21 14.81 14.72
CA ASN A 186 -13.26 15.83 14.73
C ASN A 186 -14.52 15.43 13.93
N GLY A 187 -14.55 14.29 13.25
CA GLY A 187 -15.68 13.60 12.63
C GLY A 187 -16.50 14.32 11.55
N GLN A 188 -16.52 15.64 11.53
CA GLN A 188 -17.38 16.46 10.64
C GLN A 188 -16.65 17.61 9.92
N GLY A 189 -15.34 17.60 9.91
CA GLY A 189 -14.56 18.66 9.25
C GLY A 189 -14.55 18.56 7.71
N MET A 190 -14.10 19.64 7.08
CA MET A 190 -13.95 19.74 5.62
C MET A 190 -13.18 18.55 5.02
N ILE A 191 -12.11 18.10 5.69
CA ILE A 191 -11.32 16.95 5.24
C ILE A 191 -12.18 15.68 5.16
N THR A 192 -12.98 15.40 6.19
CA THR A 192 -13.86 14.22 6.22
C THR A 192 -14.89 14.27 5.09
N HIS A 193 -15.47 15.43 4.82
CA HIS A 193 -16.41 15.60 3.71
C HIS A 193 -15.72 15.44 2.35
N ALA A 194 -14.53 16.02 2.17
CA ALA A 194 -13.75 15.88 0.93
C ALA A 194 -13.37 14.42 0.66
N LEU A 195 -12.92 13.67 1.68
CA LEU A 195 -12.58 12.26 1.56
C LEU A 195 -13.81 11.40 1.26
N ARG A 196 -14.93 11.63 1.95
CA ARG A 196 -16.20 10.92 1.67
C ARG A 196 -16.64 11.11 0.23
N ASN A 197 -16.67 12.35 -0.24
CA ASN A 197 -17.03 12.66 -1.63
C ASN A 197 -16.05 11.98 -2.62
N THR A 198 -14.75 11.97 -2.29
CA THR A 198 -13.74 11.30 -3.11
C THR A 198 -13.96 9.79 -3.18
N ASP A 199 -14.20 9.14 -2.03
CA ASP A 199 -14.49 7.70 -1.95
C ASP A 199 -15.75 7.35 -2.75
N GLU A 200 -16.86 8.08 -2.57
CA GLU A 200 -18.11 7.88 -3.30
C GLU A 200 -17.93 8.03 -4.83
N ARG A 201 -17.14 9.03 -5.27
CA ARG A 201 -16.84 9.22 -6.68
C ARG A 201 -16.02 8.08 -7.27
N LEU A 202 -14.98 7.63 -6.55
CA LEU A 202 -14.12 6.53 -6.97
C LEU A 202 -14.91 5.22 -7.09
N LEU A 203 -15.75 4.92 -6.09
CA LEU A 203 -16.62 3.72 -6.11
C LEU A 203 -17.66 3.78 -7.23
N ALA A 204 -18.09 4.98 -7.61
CA ALA A 204 -18.99 5.20 -8.75
C ALA A 204 -18.25 5.27 -10.12
N GLY A 205 -16.94 4.99 -10.18
CA GLY A 205 -16.13 5.06 -11.40
C GLY A 205 -15.95 6.48 -11.97
N LYS A 206 -16.18 7.52 -11.16
CA LYS A 206 -16.06 8.93 -11.56
C LYS A 206 -14.63 9.43 -11.37
N SER A 207 -14.22 10.40 -12.17
CA SER A 207 -12.93 11.07 -12.02
C SER A 207 -12.85 11.85 -10.71
N VAL A 208 -11.67 11.87 -10.11
CA VAL A 208 -11.34 12.64 -8.90
C VAL A 208 -10.12 13.51 -9.15
N SER A 209 -10.03 14.62 -8.42
CA SER A 209 -8.90 15.55 -8.53
C SER A 209 -7.96 15.36 -7.35
N VAL A 210 -6.70 15.03 -7.64
CA VAL A 210 -5.63 14.94 -6.64
C VAL A 210 -5.42 16.31 -5.97
N GLY A 211 -5.41 17.38 -6.77
CA GLY A 211 -5.25 18.75 -6.26
C GLY A 211 -6.36 19.16 -5.28
N PHE A 212 -7.61 18.76 -5.54
CA PHE A 212 -8.72 19.03 -4.62
C PHE A 212 -8.52 18.34 -3.26
N VAL A 213 -8.19 17.05 -3.27
CA VAL A 213 -7.98 16.29 -2.02
C VAL A 213 -6.81 16.85 -1.23
N LEU A 214 -5.68 17.13 -1.89
CA LEU A 214 -4.51 17.70 -1.22
C LEU A 214 -4.80 19.11 -0.67
N ALA A 215 -5.50 19.96 -1.42
CA ALA A 215 -5.92 21.30 -0.95
C ALA A 215 -6.81 21.17 0.28
N ALA A 216 -7.80 20.29 0.28
CA ALA A 216 -8.69 20.07 1.42
C ALA A 216 -7.94 19.56 2.65
N VAL A 217 -6.97 18.65 2.47
CA VAL A 217 -6.15 18.11 3.57
C VAL A 217 -5.22 19.17 4.17
N MET A 218 -4.66 20.04 3.34
CA MET A 218 -3.70 21.08 3.80
C MET A 218 -4.37 22.37 4.24
N TRP A 219 -5.66 22.56 3.96
CA TRP A 219 -6.38 23.79 4.26
C TRP A 219 -6.32 24.23 5.74
N PRO A 220 -6.55 23.34 6.73
CA PRO A 220 -6.52 23.76 8.14
C PRO A 220 -5.16 24.31 8.58
N GLN A 221 -4.06 23.77 8.03
CA GLN A 221 -2.71 24.27 8.33
C GLN A 221 -2.50 25.64 7.70
N LEU A 222 -2.95 25.83 6.46
CA LEU A 222 -2.88 27.10 5.77
C LEU A 222 -3.69 28.18 6.52
N GLU A 223 -4.93 27.87 6.88
CA GLU A 223 -5.81 28.76 7.63
C GLU A 223 -5.20 29.15 8.99
N SER A 224 -4.67 28.18 9.73
CA SER A 224 -3.98 28.42 11.01
C SER A 224 -2.72 29.29 10.84
N CYS A 225 -1.96 29.09 9.75
CA CYS A 225 -0.81 29.95 9.43
C CYS A 225 -1.24 31.38 9.08
N TRP A 226 -2.31 31.53 8.32
CA TRP A 226 -2.87 32.82 7.94
C TRP A 226 -3.32 33.61 9.17
N GLN A 227 -4.15 33.00 10.03
CA GLN A 227 -4.66 33.65 11.25
C GLN A 227 -3.56 34.07 12.23
N ARG A 228 -2.41 33.42 12.24
CA ARG A 228 -1.26 33.81 13.10
C ARG A 228 -0.44 34.96 12.56
N ASN A 229 -0.59 35.30 11.28
CA ASN A 229 0.16 36.39 10.63
C ASN A 229 -0.71 37.59 10.31
N LEU A 230 -1.97 37.64 10.78
CA LEU A 230 -2.86 38.77 10.85
C LEU A 230 -2.83 39.37 12.24
#